data_5a96e83218ba42fd360d013eb2d3f43e
#
_entry.id   5a96e83218ba42fd360d013eb2d3f43e
#
_cell.length_a   1.000
_cell.length_b   1.000
_cell.length_c   1.000
_cell.angle_alpha   90.00
_cell.angle_beta   90.00
_cell.angle_gamma   90.00
#
_symmetry.space_group_name_H-M   'P 1'
#
loop_
_entity.id
_entity.type
_entity.pdbx_description
1 polymer ?
#
loop_
_entity_poly.entity_id
_entity_poly.type
_entity_poly.pdbx_seq_one_letter_code
_entity_poly.pdbx_strand_id
1 'polypeptide(L)'
;MNIYEKIRMFHNIYLKNNFFIKKKTYSMDGEDLFIDDFFKNKIGLYVDVGAYHPLELSNTYLLHKRKWKGINIDINSLSIDYFDFLRPNDINLNLGVAKKNSTKIIYFQKKKSPLNTLNLNHAKKIFSNKFKKKRIKTKTLTTILD
;
A
#
# COMPACT_ATOMS: atom_id res chain seq x y z
N MET A 1 -7.17 -3.24 16.45
CA MET A 1 -7.12 -4.60 15.83
C MET A 1 -7.10 -5.65 16.93
N ASN A 2 -8.04 -6.59 16.92
CA ASN A 2 -8.12 -7.66 17.93
C ASN A 2 -7.15 -8.82 17.65
N ILE A 3 -6.98 -9.76 18.60
CA ILE A 3 -6.03 -10.87 18.48
C ILE A 3 -6.32 -11.79 17.28
N TYR A 4 -7.61 -12.03 16.98
CA TYR A 4 -8.02 -12.86 15.85
C TYR A 4 -7.65 -12.22 14.49
N GLU A 5 -7.78 -10.90 14.40
CA GLU A 5 -7.37 -10.15 13.21
C GLU A 5 -5.85 -10.22 13.03
N LYS A 6 -5.07 -10.10 14.10
CA LYS A 6 -3.61 -10.27 14.07
C LYS A 6 -3.20 -11.67 13.61
N ILE A 7 -3.81 -12.71 14.17
CA ILE A 7 -3.54 -14.11 13.79
C ILE A 7 -3.89 -14.34 12.32
N ARG A 8 -5.05 -13.83 11.86
CA ARG A 8 -5.46 -13.95 10.46
C ARG A 8 -4.51 -13.21 9.51
N MET A 9 -4.03 -12.02 9.90
CA MET A 9 -3.03 -11.29 9.13
C MET A 9 -1.71 -12.04 9.06
N PHE A 10 -1.21 -12.53 10.20
CA PHE A 10 -0.01 -13.36 10.25
C PHE A 10 -0.13 -14.57 9.31
N HIS A 11 -1.24 -15.32 9.42
CA HIS A 11 -1.50 -16.46 8.54
C HIS A 11 -1.52 -16.05 7.06
N ASN A 12 -2.20 -14.96 6.69
CA ASN A 12 -2.29 -14.51 5.30
C ASN A 12 -0.95 -14.06 4.74
N ILE A 13 -0.09 -13.47 5.57
CA ILE A 13 1.21 -12.93 5.15
C ILE A 13 2.26 -14.05 5.07
N TYR A 14 2.39 -14.85 6.13
CA TYR A 14 3.53 -15.76 6.29
C TYR A 14 3.23 -17.19 5.86
N LEU A 15 1.99 -17.65 6.02
CA LEU A 15 1.65 -19.04 5.71
C LEU A 15 0.98 -19.17 4.34
N LYS A 16 -0.03 -18.36 4.07
CA LYS A 16 -0.78 -18.44 2.81
C LYS A 16 0.02 -17.93 1.61
N ASN A 17 0.85 -16.90 1.80
CA ASN A 17 1.67 -16.27 0.76
C ASN A 17 3.16 -16.56 0.95
N ASN A 18 3.52 -17.71 1.50
CA ASN A 18 4.90 -18.10 1.79
C ASN A 18 5.86 -17.93 0.59
N PHE A 19 5.37 -18.05 -0.64
CA PHE A 19 6.18 -17.87 -1.82
C PHE A 19 6.73 -16.43 -2.00
N PHE A 20 6.05 -15.40 -1.47
CA PHE A 20 6.55 -14.02 -1.50
C PHE A 20 7.73 -13.80 -0.57
N ILE A 21 7.80 -14.55 0.53
CA ILE A 21 8.90 -14.45 1.50
C ILE A 21 10.20 -15.00 0.92
N LYS A 22 10.10 -15.98 0.02
CA LYS A 22 11.23 -16.67 -0.60
C LYS A 22 11.72 -16.04 -1.91
N LYS A 23 11.04 -15.03 -2.44
CA LYS A 23 11.41 -14.38 -3.69
C LYS A 23 12.60 -13.43 -3.52
N LYS A 24 13.39 -13.28 -4.59
CA LYS A 24 14.42 -12.23 -4.67
C LYS A 24 13.79 -10.84 -4.81
N THR A 25 12.66 -10.72 -5.53
CA THR A 25 11.90 -9.49 -5.75
C THR A 25 10.51 -9.58 -5.14
N TYR A 26 10.00 -8.46 -4.65
CA TYR A 26 8.67 -8.27 -4.07
C TYR A 26 7.77 -7.40 -4.93
N SER A 27 8.33 -6.66 -5.90
CA SER A 27 7.60 -5.87 -6.88
C SER A 27 7.02 -6.73 -8.01
N MET A 28 6.35 -6.11 -8.97
CA MET A 28 5.75 -6.80 -10.11
C MET A 28 6.82 -7.25 -11.10
N ASP A 29 7.68 -6.33 -11.53
CA ASP A 29 8.64 -6.52 -12.63
C ASP A 29 10.11 -6.36 -12.17
N GLY A 30 10.38 -6.35 -10.84
CA GLY A 30 11.74 -6.27 -10.28
C GLY A 30 12.21 -4.85 -10.00
N GLU A 31 11.30 -3.86 -9.97
CA GLU A 31 11.62 -2.46 -9.70
C GLU A 31 12.27 -2.27 -8.32
N ASP A 32 11.87 -3.07 -7.35
CA ASP A 32 12.44 -3.07 -6.00
C ASP A 32 13.93 -3.44 -5.99
N LEU A 33 14.38 -4.34 -6.89
CA LEU A 33 15.80 -4.69 -7.02
C LEU A 33 16.62 -3.52 -7.57
N PHE A 34 16.08 -2.81 -8.57
CA PHE A 34 16.73 -1.63 -9.11
C PHE A 34 16.85 -0.53 -8.06
N ILE A 35 15.77 -0.26 -7.31
CA ILE A 35 15.75 0.71 -6.21
C ILE A 35 16.74 0.31 -5.11
N ASP A 36 16.78 -0.97 -4.73
CA ASP A 36 17.66 -1.48 -3.69
C ASP A 36 19.14 -1.35 -4.10
N ASP A 37 19.50 -1.66 -5.34
CA ASP A 37 20.87 -1.52 -5.84
C ASP A 37 21.28 -0.04 -5.93
N PHE A 38 20.40 0.83 -6.42
CA PHE A 38 20.68 2.28 -6.51
C PHE A 38 20.95 2.91 -5.15
N PHE A 39 20.27 2.46 -4.11
CA PHE A 39 20.42 2.99 -2.74
C PHE A 39 21.19 2.07 -1.80
N LYS A 40 21.91 1.06 -2.28
CA LYS A 40 22.50 -0.02 -1.48
C LYS A 40 23.33 0.41 -0.26
N ASN A 41 23.99 1.54 -0.33
CA ASN A 41 24.86 2.07 0.74
C ASN A 41 24.22 3.25 1.48
N LYS A 42 22.92 3.47 1.33
CA LYS A 42 22.19 4.59 1.94
C LYS A 42 21.10 4.10 2.85
N ILE A 43 20.76 4.92 3.84
CA ILE A 43 19.56 4.80 4.67
C ILE A 43 18.81 6.12 4.56
N GLY A 44 17.49 6.08 4.46
CA GLY A 44 16.71 7.29 4.30
C GLY A 44 15.23 7.11 4.58
N LEU A 45 14.45 8.03 4.02
CA LEU A 45 12.98 8.02 4.06
C LEU A 45 12.45 7.72 2.65
N TYR A 46 11.41 6.92 2.54
CA TYR A 46 10.64 6.73 1.31
C TYR A 46 9.17 7.14 1.50
N VAL A 47 8.52 7.51 0.40
CA VAL A 47 7.08 7.76 0.35
C VAL A 47 6.49 6.84 -0.71
N ASP A 48 5.59 5.96 -0.29
CA ASP A 48 4.92 4.96 -1.13
C ASP A 48 3.45 5.33 -1.30
N VAL A 49 3.09 5.79 -2.50
CA VAL A 49 1.73 6.25 -2.83
C VAL A 49 1.00 5.17 -3.62
N GLY A 50 -0.11 4.67 -3.08
CA GLY A 50 -0.76 3.47 -3.57
C GLY A 50 -0.04 2.20 -3.14
N ALA A 51 0.41 2.19 -1.89
CA ALA A 51 1.33 1.18 -1.33
C ALA A 51 0.78 -0.26 -1.32
N TYR A 52 -0.53 -0.45 -1.46
CA TYR A 52 -1.26 -1.70 -1.63
C TYR A 52 -0.98 -2.76 -0.54
N HIS A 53 0.22 -3.32 -0.48
CA HIS A 53 0.55 -4.39 0.45
C HIS A 53 2.04 -4.34 0.86
N PRO A 54 2.39 -4.56 2.15
CA PRO A 54 3.76 -4.43 2.62
C PRO A 54 4.77 -5.46 2.05
N LEU A 55 4.29 -6.54 1.42
CA LEU A 55 5.12 -7.59 0.78
C LEU A 55 4.77 -7.83 -0.67
N GLU A 56 3.46 -7.94 -1.00
CA GLU A 56 2.97 -8.29 -2.32
C GLU A 56 2.96 -7.05 -3.21
N LEU A 57 3.62 -7.09 -4.37
CA LEU A 57 3.74 -5.96 -5.30
C LEU A 57 4.35 -4.71 -4.64
N SER A 58 5.31 -4.91 -3.73
CA SER A 58 5.90 -3.81 -2.96
C SER A 58 7.24 -3.39 -3.52
N ASN A 59 7.34 -2.15 -3.97
CA ASN A 59 8.59 -1.52 -4.42
C ASN A 59 9.50 -1.11 -3.26
N THR A 60 8.97 -1.06 -2.04
CA THR A 60 9.66 -0.50 -0.87
C THR A 60 10.04 -1.53 0.20
N TYR A 61 9.70 -2.82 0.01
CA TYR A 61 9.98 -3.82 1.03
C TYR A 61 11.47 -4.07 1.24
N LEU A 62 12.29 -4.07 0.19
CA LEU A 62 13.75 -4.22 0.31
C LEU A 62 14.37 -3.05 1.07
N LEU A 63 13.92 -1.82 0.81
CA LEU A 63 14.32 -0.63 1.59
C LEU A 63 13.94 -0.77 3.08
N HIS A 64 12.71 -1.21 3.36
CA HIS A 64 12.26 -1.50 4.73
C HIS A 64 13.15 -2.54 5.43
N LYS A 65 13.54 -3.63 4.77
CA LYS A 65 14.49 -4.62 5.30
C LYS A 65 15.83 -3.99 5.67
N ARG A 66 16.24 -2.96 4.94
CA ARG A 66 17.46 -2.19 5.19
C ARG A 66 17.28 -1.07 6.21
N LYS A 67 16.17 -1.07 6.97
CA LYS A 67 15.88 -0.11 8.05
C LYS A 67 15.55 1.31 7.57
N TRP A 68 15.20 1.49 6.30
CA TRP A 68 14.60 2.73 5.86
C TRP A 68 13.28 2.96 6.57
N LYS A 69 12.92 4.23 6.79
CA LYS A 69 11.60 4.63 7.29
C LYS A 69 10.69 4.97 6.13
N GLY A 70 9.40 4.72 6.30
CA GLY A 70 8.43 4.91 5.25
C GLY A 70 7.23 5.77 5.64
N ILE A 71 6.66 6.45 4.63
CA ILE A 71 5.31 6.97 4.66
C ILE A 71 4.53 6.14 3.63
N ASN A 72 3.69 5.23 4.11
CA ASN A 72 2.88 4.36 3.26
C ASN A 72 1.46 4.92 3.15
N ILE A 73 1.00 5.19 1.95
CA ILE A 73 -0.28 5.85 1.70
C ILE A 73 -1.13 4.95 0.81
N ASP A 74 -2.33 4.60 1.27
CA ASP A 74 -3.30 3.86 0.45
C ASP A 74 -4.74 4.26 0.77
N ILE A 75 -5.60 4.27 -0.26
CA ILE A 75 -7.04 4.52 -0.13
C ILE A 75 -7.80 3.33 0.47
N ASN A 76 -7.18 2.16 0.48
CA ASN A 76 -7.74 0.93 1.05
C ASN A 76 -7.31 0.78 2.52
N SER A 77 -8.26 0.84 3.45
CA SER A 77 -7.97 0.68 4.87
C SER A 77 -7.35 -0.68 5.21
N LEU A 78 -7.73 -1.76 4.49
CA LEU A 78 -7.13 -3.08 4.72
C LEU A 78 -5.64 -3.10 4.36
N SER A 79 -5.22 -2.35 3.33
CA SER A 79 -3.81 -2.17 3.01
C SER A 79 -3.06 -1.54 4.18
N ILE A 80 -3.61 -0.49 4.74
CA ILE A 80 -3.00 0.21 5.89
C ILE A 80 -2.96 -0.70 7.14
N ASP A 81 -4.01 -1.47 7.41
CA ASP A 81 -3.99 -2.47 8.50
C ASP A 81 -2.82 -3.48 8.34
N TYR A 82 -2.50 -3.90 7.11
CA TYR A 82 -1.33 -4.76 6.85
C TYR A 82 -0.01 -4.02 7.09
N PHE A 83 0.09 -2.75 6.70
CA PHE A 83 1.28 -1.93 6.96
C PHE A 83 1.46 -1.68 8.46
N ASP A 84 0.42 -1.36 9.20
CA ASP A 84 0.46 -1.19 10.67
C ASP A 84 0.92 -2.47 11.38
N PHE A 85 0.56 -3.61 10.83
CA PHE A 85 0.98 -4.90 11.38
C PHE A 85 2.46 -5.23 11.08
N LEU A 86 2.92 -5.01 9.82
CA LEU A 86 4.27 -5.41 9.38
C LEU A 86 5.32 -4.32 9.51
N ARG A 87 4.92 -3.07 9.40
CA ARG A 87 5.79 -1.89 9.44
C ARG A 87 5.26 -0.87 10.46
N PRO A 88 5.14 -1.26 11.76
CA PRO A 88 4.52 -0.40 12.78
C PRO A 88 5.32 0.87 13.09
N ASN A 89 6.59 0.94 12.67
CA ASN A 89 7.46 2.09 12.84
C ASN A 89 7.44 3.05 11.63
N ASP A 90 6.66 2.73 10.59
CA ASP A 90 6.42 3.62 9.46
C ASP A 90 5.15 4.47 9.71
N ILE A 91 5.00 5.55 8.98
CA ILE A 91 3.77 6.36 8.98
C ILE A 91 2.81 5.76 7.95
N ASN A 92 1.69 5.17 8.40
CA ASN A 92 0.74 4.49 7.54
C ASN A 92 -0.57 5.27 7.47
N LEU A 93 -0.92 5.76 6.29
CA LEU A 93 -2.00 6.74 6.09
C LEU A 93 -3.12 6.20 5.20
N ASN A 94 -4.32 6.03 5.76
CA ASN A 94 -5.51 5.67 4.98
C ASN A 94 -6.14 6.93 4.35
N LEU A 95 -5.57 7.40 3.26
CA LEU A 95 -6.07 8.54 2.49
C LEU A 95 -5.63 8.46 1.02
N GLY A 96 -6.19 9.31 0.18
CA GLY A 96 -5.75 9.46 -1.20
C GLY A 96 -4.85 10.68 -1.38
N VAL A 97 -3.89 10.60 -2.29
CA VAL A 97 -3.12 11.76 -2.72
C VAL A 97 -3.85 12.44 -3.89
N ALA A 98 -4.03 13.75 -3.82
CA ALA A 98 -4.74 14.51 -4.83
C ALA A 98 -4.23 15.97 -4.91
N LYS A 99 -4.65 16.72 -5.94
CA LYS A 99 -4.28 18.14 -6.13
C LYS A 99 -4.80 19.08 -5.03
N LYS A 100 -5.83 18.66 -4.26
CA LYS A 100 -6.45 19.47 -3.19
C LYS A 100 -6.85 18.58 -2.03
N ASN A 101 -6.77 19.14 -0.82
CA ASN A 101 -7.33 18.52 0.38
C ASN A 101 -8.86 18.51 0.26
N SER A 102 -9.46 17.33 0.28
CA SER A 102 -10.90 17.16 0.10
C SER A 102 -11.37 15.78 0.54
N THR A 103 -12.67 15.52 0.40
CA THR A 103 -13.23 14.18 0.50
C THR A 103 -13.70 13.75 -0.88
N LYS A 104 -13.26 12.59 -1.33
CA LYS A 104 -13.63 12.01 -2.64
C LYS A 104 -14.31 10.66 -2.48
N ILE A 105 -14.97 10.20 -3.54
CA ILE A 105 -15.54 8.86 -3.62
C ILE A 105 -14.48 7.94 -4.25
N ILE A 106 -14.17 6.85 -3.55
CA ILE A 106 -13.41 5.73 -4.12
C ILE A 106 -14.38 4.66 -4.64
N TYR A 107 -14.02 4.04 -5.74
CA TYR A 107 -14.72 2.94 -6.38
C TYR A 107 -13.89 1.67 -6.26
N PHE A 108 -14.51 0.56 -5.80
CA PHE A 108 -13.82 -0.70 -5.59
C PHE A 108 -14.78 -1.89 -5.78
N GLN A 109 -14.25 -3.05 -6.10
CA GLN A 109 -15.03 -4.28 -6.23
C GLN A 109 -14.83 -5.21 -5.04
N LYS A 110 -13.57 -5.48 -4.68
CA LYS A 110 -13.18 -6.33 -3.56
C LYS A 110 -12.42 -5.52 -2.51
N LYS A 111 -12.51 -5.91 -1.22
CA LYS A 111 -11.78 -5.24 -0.13
C LYS A 111 -10.26 -5.30 -0.34
N LYS A 112 -9.72 -6.42 -0.77
CA LYS A 112 -8.31 -6.57 -1.17
C LYS A 112 -8.23 -6.50 -2.70
N SER A 113 -7.89 -5.34 -3.24
CA SER A 113 -7.69 -5.15 -4.68
C SER A 113 -6.71 -3.99 -4.93
N PRO A 114 -5.73 -4.15 -5.82
CA PRO A 114 -4.89 -3.05 -6.29
C PRO A 114 -5.63 -2.08 -7.22
N LEU A 115 -6.81 -2.48 -7.72
CA LEU A 115 -7.55 -1.76 -8.77
C LEU A 115 -8.52 -0.69 -8.22
N ASN A 116 -8.42 -0.32 -6.93
CA ASN A 116 -9.25 0.75 -6.37
C ASN A 116 -8.93 2.09 -7.05
N THR A 117 -9.96 2.88 -7.37
CA THR A 117 -9.77 4.14 -8.10
C THR A 117 -10.68 5.26 -7.61
N LEU A 118 -10.21 6.51 -7.77
CA LEU A 118 -11.01 7.72 -7.56
C LEU A 118 -11.74 8.18 -8.84
N ASN A 119 -11.45 7.56 -9.98
CA ASN A 119 -12.01 7.93 -11.28
C ASN A 119 -13.20 7.03 -11.61
N LEU A 120 -14.41 7.63 -11.72
CA LEU A 120 -15.65 6.93 -12.02
C LEU A 120 -15.63 6.25 -13.41
N ASN A 121 -15.11 6.93 -14.42
CA ASN A 121 -15.08 6.37 -15.79
C ASN A 121 -14.13 5.17 -15.85
N HIS A 122 -12.98 5.26 -15.18
CA HIS A 122 -12.08 4.13 -15.03
C HIS A 122 -12.73 2.96 -14.28
N ALA A 123 -13.44 3.24 -13.17
CA ALA A 123 -14.18 2.23 -12.42
C ALA A 123 -15.25 1.52 -13.28
N LYS A 124 -16.01 2.27 -14.08
CA LYS A 124 -17.00 1.71 -15.01
C LYS A 124 -16.34 0.75 -16.02
N LYS A 125 -15.18 1.15 -16.56
CA LYS A 125 -14.44 0.35 -17.53
C LYS A 125 -13.90 -0.95 -16.92
N ILE A 126 -13.17 -0.87 -15.79
CA ILE A 126 -12.48 -2.04 -15.21
C ILE A 126 -13.41 -2.97 -14.42
N PHE A 127 -14.52 -2.47 -13.88
CA PHE A 127 -15.45 -3.25 -13.05
C PHE A 127 -16.77 -3.56 -13.76
N SER A 128 -16.91 -3.25 -15.05
CA SER A 128 -18.14 -3.48 -15.83
C SER A 128 -19.40 -2.99 -15.10
N ASN A 129 -19.36 -1.79 -14.52
CA ASN A 129 -20.39 -1.18 -13.68
C ASN A 129 -20.72 -1.91 -12.35
N LYS A 130 -20.00 -2.99 -11.99
CA LYS A 130 -20.22 -3.74 -10.74
C LYS A 130 -19.20 -3.32 -9.69
N PHE A 131 -19.41 -2.20 -8.99
CA PHE A 131 -18.51 -1.69 -7.96
C PHE A 131 -19.26 -1.11 -6.77
N LYS A 132 -18.55 -1.03 -5.64
CA LYS A 132 -18.98 -0.36 -4.41
C LYS A 132 -18.37 1.03 -4.33
N LYS A 133 -18.94 1.89 -3.48
CA LYS A 133 -18.48 3.25 -3.26
C LYS A 133 -18.20 3.48 -1.77
N LYS A 134 -17.15 4.25 -1.46
CA LYS A 134 -16.84 4.72 -0.10
C LYS A 134 -16.28 6.13 -0.17
N ARG A 135 -16.53 6.96 0.83
CA ARG A 135 -15.85 8.27 0.97
C ARG A 135 -14.46 8.07 1.56
N ILE A 136 -13.49 8.80 1.03
CA ILE A 136 -12.09 8.82 1.52
C ILE A 136 -11.58 10.26 1.58
N LYS A 137 -10.83 10.59 2.61
CA LYS A 137 -10.11 11.87 2.69
C LYS A 137 -8.98 11.88 1.65
N THR A 138 -8.75 13.01 1.00
CA THR A 138 -7.59 13.22 0.14
C THR A 138 -6.80 14.41 0.64
N LYS A 139 -5.46 14.32 0.53
CA LYS A 139 -4.54 15.42 0.83
C LYS A 139 -3.59 15.65 -0.33
N THR A 140 -3.00 16.84 -0.40
CA THR A 140 -1.85 17.07 -1.28
C THR A 140 -0.63 16.39 -0.71
N LEU A 141 0.33 16.05 -1.57
CA LEU A 141 1.59 15.46 -1.09
C LEU A 141 2.33 16.43 -0.17
N THR A 142 2.34 17.73 -0.48
CA THR A 142 2.87 18.78 0.38
C THR A 142 2.28 18.72 1.80
N THR A 143 0.94 18.71 1.93
CA THR A 143 0.28 18.62 3.25
C THR A 143 0.60 17.33 4.02
N ILE A 144 1.04 16.28 3.36
CA ILE A 144 1.41 15.01 4.00
C ILE A 144 2.85 15.04 4.49
N LEU A 145 3.73 15.78 3.81
CA LEU A 145 5.16 15.84 4.11
C LEU A 145 5.53 16.97 5.09
N ASP A 146 4.65 17.98 5.24
CA ASP A 146 4.73 19.03 6.27
C ASP A 146 4.28 18.50 7.64
#